data_a76cae844112ee56d384c29f2d3b02d1
#
_entry.id   a76cae844112ee56d384c29f2d3b02d1
#
_cell.length_a   1.000
_cell.length_b   1.000
_cell.length_c   1.000
_cell.angle_alpha   90.00
_cell.angle_beta   90.00
_cell.angle_gamma   90.00
#
_symmetry.space_group_name_H-M   'P 1'
#
loop_
_entity.id
_entity.type
_entity.pdbx_description
1 polymer ?
#
loop_
_entity_poly.entity_id
_entity_poly.type
_entity_poly.pdbx_seq_one_letter_code
_entity_poly.pdbx_strand_id
1 'polypeptide(L)'
;MLKVENLHHSYDKGENILKGINLNVSNGEIISILGGSGSGKTSFLRVLSGLEKPYDGKIFIEDVLVVSKDYFLPAHKRNIGLVLQEKGLFPHLNILKNVCFGLKGPKKDQKKISIDLLSKFKVDQYQEKFPNSLSGGEQQRVAIARALAPKPKILLMDEPFGSLDRGLRESLREETKLFLQENEITCIMVTHDEEDAEFMSDRIFLLENGKLNIHQKF
;
A
#
# COMPACT_ATOMS: atom_id res chain seq x y z
N MET A 1 6.68 -7.87 -12.69
CA MET A 1 6.49 -7.86 -11.22
C MET A 1 5.07 -8.18 -10.79
N LEU A 2 4.07 -7.33 -11.09
CA LEU A 2 2.65 -7.60 -10.87
C LEU A 2 1.91 -7.63 -12.20
N LYS A 3 1.08 -8.66 -12.42
CA LYS A 3 0.20 -8.75 -13.58
C LYS A 3 -1.22 -9.08 -13.14
N VAL A 4 -2.17 -8.31 -13.61
CA VAL A 4 -3.61 -8.48 -13.38
C VAL A 4 -4.28 -8.69 -14.73
N GLU A 5 -5.05 -9.75 -14.87
CA GLU A 5 -5.73 -10.11 -16.10
C GLU A 5 -7.24 -10.26 -15.87
N ASN A 6 -8.01 -9.45 -16.58
CA ASN A 6 -9.47 -9.50 -16.63
C ASN A 6 -10.13 -9.65 -15.24
N LEU A 7 -9.70 -8.83 -14.27
CA LEU A 7 -10.12 -8.93 -12.87
C LEU A 7 -11.51 -8.36 -12.68
N HIS A 8 -12.38 -9.15 -12.06
CA HIS A 8 -13.75 -8.77 -11.72
C HIS A 8 -14.01 -8.96 -10.22
N HIS A 9 -14.66 -7.98 -9.58
CA HIS A 9 -15.00 -8.05 -8.16
C HIS A 9 -16.34 -7.37 -7.86
N SER A 10 -17.09 -7.96 -6.92
CA SER A 10 -18.31 -7.41 -6.33
C SER A 10 -18.44 -7.88 -4.89
N TYR A 11 -19.07 -7.08 -4.03
CA TYR A 11 -19.37 -7.48 -2.65
C TYR A 11 -20.63 -8.35 -2.58
N ASP A 12 -21.65 -7.99 -3.34
CA ASP A 12 -22.90 -8.75 -3.46
C ASP A 12 -23.16 -9.14 -4.91
N LYS A 13 -24.06 -10.11 -5.12
CA LYS A 13 -24.38 -10.65 -6.46
C LYS A 13 -24.97 -9.64 -7.45
N GLY A 14 -25.05 -8.35 -7.11
CA GLY A 14 -25.75 -7.33 -7.91
C GLY A 14 -24.88 -6.29 -8.58
N GLU A 15 -23.84 -5.78 -7.96
CA GLU A 15 -23.09 -4.64 -8.51
C GLU A 15 -21.60 -4.95 -8.66
N ASN A 16 -21.13 -4.96 -9.91
CA ASN A 16 -19.72 -5.15 -10.23
C ASN A 16 -18.94 -3.87 -9.96
N ILE A 17 -18.07 -3.90 -8.96
CA ILE A 17 -17.19 -2.79 -8.59
C ILE A 17 -15.97 -2.74 -9.51
N LEU A 18 -15.36 -3.89 -9.80
CA LEU A 18 -14.27 -4.01 -10.77
C LEU A 18 -14.75 -4.82 -11.98
N LYS A 19 -14.52 -4.31 -13.18
CA LYS A 19 -15.10 -4.79 -14.43
C LYS A 19 -14.03 -5.06 -15.48
N GLY A 20 -13.31 -6.18 -15.35
CA GLY A 20 -12.29 -6.58 -16.31
C GLY A 20 -11.01 -5.74 -16.24
N ILE A 21 -10.51 -5.50 -15.03
CA ILE A 21 -9.26 -4.74 -14.83
C ILE A 21 -8.08 -5.52 -15.40
N ASN A 22 -7.29 -4.83 -16.23
CA ASN A 22 -6.01 -5.31 -16.73
C ASN A 22 -4.91 -4.32 -16.30
N LEU A 23 -3.82 -4.81 -15.71
CA LEU A 23 -2.73 -3.99 -15.22
C LEU A 23 -1.42 -4.77 -15.25
N ASN A 24 -0.36 -4.15 -15.75
CA ASN A 24 1.01 -4.64 -15.63
C ASN A 24 1.86 -3.58 -14.94
N VAL A 25 2.59 -3.99 -13.89
CA VAL A 25 3.53 -3.13 -13.14
C VAL A 25 4.89 -3.80 -13.13
N SER A 26 5.91 -3.03 -13.51
CA SER A 26 7.30 -3.48 -13.53
C SER A 26 7.90 -3.56 -12.12
N ASN A 27 9.07 -4.21 -12.00
CA ASN A 27 9.79 -4.20 -10.72
C ASN A 27 10.31 -2.80 -10.40
N GLY A 28 10.16 -2.35 -9.15
CA GLY A 28 10.57 -1.02 -8.69
C GLY A 28 9.71 0.14 -9.21
N GLU A 29 8.70 -0.13 -10.04
CA GLU A 29 7.82 0.91 -10.57
C GLU A 29 6.83 1.39 -9.52
N ILE A 30 6.62 2.70 -9.47
CA ILE A 30 5.62 3.35 -8.62
C ILE A 30 4.46 3.80 -9.50
N ILE A 31 3.27 3.31 -9.24
CA ILE A 31 2.05 3.74 -9.94
C ILE A 31 1.02 4.32 -8.98
N SER A 32 0.25 5.29 -9.48
CA SER A 32 -0.93 5.80 -8.79
C SER A 32 -2.21 5.47 -9.54
N ILE A 33 -3.28 5.23 -8.78
CA ILE A 33 -4.63 5.04 -9.29
C ILE A 33 -5.51 6.14 -8.72
N LEU A 34 -5.89 7.07 -9.59
CA LEU A 34 -6.84 8.14 -9.30
C LEU A 34 -8.28 7.63 -9.44
N GLY A 35 -9.20 8.31 -8.78
CA GLY A 35 -10.63 8.07 -8.94
C GLY A 35 -11.46 8.70 -7.82
N GLY A 36 -12.71 8.97 -8.07
CA GLY A 36 -13.63 9.51 -7.09
C GLY A 36 -13.93 8.56 -5.92
N SER A 37 -14.60 9.07 -4.89
CA SER A 37 -15.08 8.21 -3.80
C SER A 37 -16.04 7.16 -4.35
N GLY A 38 -15.90 5.92 -3.89
CA GLY A 38 -16.73 4.79 -4.35
C GLY A 38 -16.33 4.20 -5.72
N SER A 39 -15.28 4.68 -6.39
CA SER A 39 -14.86 4.12 -7.69
C SER A 39 -14.28 2.70 -7.64
N GLY A 40 -14.01 2.15 -6.44
CA GLY A 40 -13.47 0.80 -6.25
C GLY A 40 -11.98 0.73 -5.94
N LYS A 41 -11.28 1.86 -5.68
CA LYS A 41 -9.84 1.92 -5.39
C LYS A 41 -9.43 1.03 -4.20
N THR A 42 -10.08 1.22 -3.07
CA THR A 42 -9.84 0.42 -1.85
C THR A 42 -10.15 -1.06 -2.08
N SER A 43 -11.24 -1.38 -2.80
CA SER A 43 -11.58 -2.77 -3.16
C SER A 43 -10.51 -3.40 -4.03
N PHE A 44 -9.96 -2.65 -4.99
CA PHE A 44 -8.86 -3.12 -5.82
C PHE A 44 -7.61 -3.44 -4.97
N LEU A 45 -7.21 -2.55 -4.05
CA LEU A 45 -6.09 -2.82 -3.14
C LEU A 45 -6.36 -4.04 -2.22
N ARG A 46 -7.60 -4.19 -1.73
CA ARG A 46 -7.97 -5.35 -0.89
C ARG A 46 -7.89 -6.67 -1.65
N VAL A 47 -8.27 -6.68 -2.91
CA VAL A 47 -8.12 -7.86 -3.79
C VAL A 47 -6.64 -8.14 -4.06
N LEU A 48 -5.84 -7.12 -4.39
CA LEU A 48 -4.39 -7.27 -4.61
C LEU A 48 -3.67 -7.78 -3.36
N SER A 49 -4.01 -7.26 -2.20
CA SER A 49 -3.40 -7.68 -0.91
C SER A 49 -3.83 -9.08 -0.47
N GLY A 50 -4.92 -9.63 -1.03
CA GLY A 50 -5.47 -10.93 -0.62
C GLY A 50 -6.36 -10.89 0.62
N LEU A 51 -6.87 -9.72 0.97
CA LEU A 51 -7.91 -9.54 1.99
C LEU A 51 -9.30 -9.88 1.45
N GLU A 52 -9.50 -9.72 0.14
CA GLU A 52 -10.74 -10.06 -0.53
C GLU A 52 -10.49 -10.95 -1.74
N LYS A 53 -11.40 -11.92 -1.97
CA LYS A 53 -11.34 -12.82 -3.13
C LYS A 53 -12.19 -12.22 -4.26
N PRO A 54 -11.62 -11.98 -5.46
CA PRO A 54 -12.44 -11.61 -6.62
C PRO A 54 -13.25 -12.82 -7.10
N TYR A 55 -14.30 -12.58 -7.86
CA TYR A 55 -15.09 -13.70 -8.40
C TYR A 55 -14.55 -14.22 -9.74
N ASP A 56 -13.77 -13.40 -10.49
CA ASP A 56 -13.12 -13.81 -11.74
C ASP A 56 -11.85 -13.02 -12.01
N GLY A 57 -10.98 -13.55 -12.89
CA GLY A 57 -9.72 -12.95 -13.29
C GLY A 57 -8.51 -13.66 -12.68
N LYS A 58 -7.32 -13.18 -13.06
CA LYS A 58 -6.06 -13.72 -12.57
C LYS A 58 -5.14 -12.63 -12.06
N ILE A 59 -4.37 -12.94 -11.02
CA ILE A 59 -3.32 -12.07 -10.49
C ILE A 59 -2.04 -12.91 -10.36
N PHE A 60 -0.94 -12.36 -10.88
CA PHE A 60 0.41 -12.92 -10.75
C PHE A 60 1.31 -11.91 -10.04
N ILE A 61 2.15 -12.41 -9.13
CA ILE A 61 3.20 -11.65 -8.46
C ILE A 61 4.51 -12.39 -8.72
N GLU A 62 5.51 -11.74 -9.31
CA GLU A 62 6.78 -12.35 -9.74
C GLU A 62 6.54 -13.65 -10.56
N ASP A 63 5.60 -13.61 -11.49
CA ASP A 63 5.17 -14.72 -12.33
C ASP A 63 4.51 -15.90 -11.58
N VAL A 64 4.34 -15.78 -10.26
CA VAL A 64 3.60 -16.75 -9.46
C VAL A 64 2.11 -16.40 -9.46
N LEU A 65 1.26 -17.34 -9.85
CA LEU A 65 -0.19 -17.18 -9.78
C LEU A 65 -0.63 -17.10 -8.30
N VAL A 66 -1.27 -15.98 -7.93
CA VAL A 66 -1.79 -15.78 -6.56
C VAL A 66 -3.31 -15.74 -6.50
N VAL A 67 -3.96 -15.49 -7.62
CA VAL A 67 -5.43 -15.52 -7.75
C VAL A 67 -5.81 -16.10 -9.10
N SER A 68 -6.78 -17.02 -9.08
CA SER A 68 -7.61 -17.41 -10.22
C SER A 68 -9.01 -17.79 -9.72
N LYS A 69 -9.89 -18.21 -10.63
CA LYS A 69 -11.23 -18.69 -10.27
C LYS A 69 -11.18 -19.77 -9.18
N ASP A 70 -10.25 -20.73 -9.33
CA ASP A 70 -10.14 -21.91 -8.47
C ASP A 70 -8.99 -21.83 -7.44
N TYR A 71 -8.18 -20.79 -7.47
CA TYR A 71 -7.03 -20.62 -6.58
C TYR A 71 -6.98 -19.25 -5.95
N PHE A 72 -6.72 -19.21 -4.63
CA PHE A 72 -6.59 -17.95 -3.88
C PHE A 72 -5.50 -18.07 -2.82
N LEU A 73 -4.41 -17.32 -2.99
CA LEU A 73 -3.35 -17.20 -2.02
C LEU A 73 -3.73 -16.13 -0.98
N PRO A 74 -3.83 -16.46 0.33
CA PRO A 74 -4.21 -15.49 1.35
C PRO A 74 -3.14 -14.42 1.58
N ALA A 75 -3.53 -13.26 2.13
CA ALA A 75 -2.70 -12.07 2.29
C ALA A 75 -1.32 -12.35 2.93
N HIS A 76 -1.27 -13.10 4.03
CA HIS A 76 -0.04 -13.39 4.79
C HIS A 76 1.03 -14.18 4.00
N LYS A 77 0.68 -14.73 2.82
CA LYS A 77 1.58 -15.47 1.94
C LYS A 77 2.03 -14.67 0.70
N ARG A 78 1.48 -13.46 0.48
CA ARG A 78 1.77 -12.67 -0.75
C ARG A 78 3.01 -11.80 -0.67
N ASN A 79 3.63 -11.64 0.49
CA ASN A 79 4.78 -10.74 0.71
C ASN A 79 4.51 -9.29 0.26
N ILE A 80 3.31 -8.79 0.57
CA ILE A 80 2.84 -7.43 0.26
C ILE A 80 2.79 -6.63 1.55
N GLY A 81 3.33 -5.41 1.54
CA GLY A 81 3.10 -4.40 2.56
C GLY A 81 1.79 -3.64 2.25
N LEU A 82 1.01 -3.32 3.27
CA LEU A 82 -0.24 -2.57 3.12
C LEU A 82 -0.31 -1.43 4.13
N VAL A 83 -0.51 -0.22 3.62
CA VAL A 83 -0.81 0.99 4.40
C VAL A 83 -2.26 1.34 4.14
N LEU A 84 -3.09 1.28 5.19
CA LEU A 84 -4.51 1.60 5.15
C LEU A 84 -4.73 3.10 5.41
N GLN A 85 -5.83 3.65 4.91
CA GLN A 85 -6.27 5.02 5.16
C GLN A 85 -6.38 5.32 6.66
N GLU A 86 -6.90 4.38 7.45
CA GLU A 86 -7.01 4.47 8.91
C GLU A 86 -5.72 4.10 9.66
N LYS A 87 -4.58 3.99 8.94
CA LYS A 87 -3.24 3.63 9.47
C LYS A 87 -3.16 2.24 10.08
N GLY A 88 -4.20 1.73 10.75
CA GLY A 88 -4.34 0.38 11.31
C GLY A 88 -3.26 0.02 12.34
N LEU A 89 -2.72 0.99 13.09
CA LEU A 89 -1.75 0.70 14.15
C LEU A 89 -2.41 -0.05 15.30
N PHE A 90 -1.67 -0.95 15.93
CA PHE A 90 -2.12 -1.71 17.10
C PHE A 90 -2.10 -0.81 18.34
N PRO A 91 -3.25 -0.41 18.91
CA PRO A 91 -3.29 0.58 20.00
C PRO A 91 -2.72 0.07 21.31
N HIS A 92 -2.66 -1.24 21.50
CA HIS A 92 -2.12 -1.93 22.68
C HIS A 92 -0.61 -2.22 22.62
N LEU A 93 0.03 -1.89 21.50
CA LEU A 93 1.48 -2.02 21.31
C LEU A 93 2.12 -0.63 21.23
N ASN A 94 3.32 -0.46 21.80
CA ASN A 94 4.11 0.75 21.56
C ASN A 94 4.59 0.84 20.10
N ILE A 95 5.13 1.98 19.70
CA ILE A 95 5.54 2.24 18.30
C ILE A 95 6.60 1.24 17.83
N LEU A 96 7.62 0.97 18.64
CA LEU A 96 8.63 -0.03 18.30
C LEU A 96 8.03 -1.42 18.07
N LYS A 97 7.14 -1.89 18.95
CA LYS A 97 6.47 -3.18 18.81
C LYS A 97 5.52 -3.23 17.62
N ASN A 98 4.88 -2.10 17.26
CA ASN A 98 4.09 -2.00 16.05
C ASN A 98 4.94 -2.31 14.81
N VAL A 99 6.13 -1.72 14.68
CA VAL A 99 7.02 -1.95 13.53
C VAL A 99 7.64 -3.34 13.57
N CYS A 100 7.99 -3.86 14.76
CA CYS A 100 8.51 -5.23 14.92
C CYS A 100 7.49 -6.32 14.56
N PHE A 101 6.18 -6.03 14.58
CA PHE A 101 5.11 -7.04 14.56
C PHE A 101 5.17 -8.00 13.36
N GLY A 102 5.53 -7.50 12.17
CA GLY A 102 5.63 -8.31 10.95
C GLY A 102 6.98 -8.99 10.74
N LEU A 103 7.96 -8.71 11.60
CA LEU A 103 9.33 -9.19 11.43
C LEU A 103 9.49 -10.63 11.96
N LYS A 104 10.35 -11.39 11.28
CA LYS A 104 10.78 -12.74 11.68
C LYS A 104 12.25 -12.72 12.10
N GLY A 105 12.69 -13.75 12.85
CA GLY A 105 14.08 -13.90 13.27
C GLY A 105 14.35 -13.42 14.71
N PRO A 106 15.63 -13.23 15.09
CA PRO A 106 16.04 -12.85 16.44
C PRO A 106 15.49 -11.49 16.85
N LYS A 107 15.03 -11.35 18.09
CA LYS A 107 14.48 -10.08 18.64
C LYS A 107 15.44 -8.89 18.50
N LYS A 108 16.74 -9.14 18.63
CA LYS A 108 17.78 -8.10 18.50
C LYS A 108 17.79 -7.51 17.09
N ASP A 109 17.68 -8.35 16.07
CA ASP A 109 17.68 -7.92 14.66
C ASP A 109 16.37 -7.23 14.31
N GLN A 110 15.23 -7.75 14.80
CA GLN A 110 13.92 -7.09 14.66
C GLN A 110 13.95 -5.68 15.23
N LYS A 111 14.51 -5.51 16.45
CA LYS A 111 14.62 -4.20 17.10
C LYS A 111 15.49 -3.25 16.29
N LYS A 112 16.64 -3.71 15.79
CA LYS A 112 17.56 -2.91 14.97
C LYS A 112 16.87 -2.42 13.70
N ILE A 113 16.27 -3.33 12.90
CA ILE A 113 15.54 -3.00 11.67
C ILE A 113 14.44 -1.97 11.96
N SER A 114 13.69 -2.17 13.05
CA SER A 114 12.59 -1.28 13.39
C SER A 114 13.06 0.12 13.79
N ILE A 115 14.14 0.24 14.57
CA ILE A 115 14.71 1.54 14.94
C ILE A 115 15.26 2.25 13.69
N ASP A 116 15.98 1.54 12.83
CA ASP A 116 16.53 2.11 11.59
C ASP A 116 15.40 2.68 10.70
N LEU A 117 14.29 1.97 10.57
CA LEU A 117 13.12 2.45 9.81
C LEU A 117 12.42 3.62 10.50
N LEU A 118 12.21 3.57 11.82
CA LEU A 118 11.62 4.68 12.56
C LEU A 118 12.47 5.94 12.42
N SER A 119 13.79 5.82 12.43
CA SER A 119 14.71 6.94 12.21
C SER A 119 14.63 7.48 10.78
N LYS A 120 14.57 6.61 9.76
CA LYS A 120 14.36 7.00 8.36
C LYS A 120 13.08 7.84 8.17
N PHE A 121 12.01 7.49 8.89
CA PHE A 121 10.75 8.23 8.88
C PHE A 121 10.63 9.27 10.02
N LYS A 122 11.74 9.62 10.71
CA LYS A 122 11.83 10.70 11.73
C LYS A 122 10.83 10.55 12.89
N VAL A 123 10.62 9.33 13.36
CA VAL A 123 9.69 8.99 14.48
C VAL A 123 10.31 8.07 15.53
N ASP A 124 11.63 7.87 15.51
CA ASP A 124 12.37 7.02 16.46
C ASP A 124 12.32 7.54 17.90
N GLN A 125 12.19 8.87 18.11
CA GLN A 125 11.99 9.47 19.42
C GLN A 125 10.69 9.03 20.11
N TYR A 126 9.76 8.42 19.36
CA TYR A 126 8.47 7.95 19.88
C TYR A 126 8.42 6.44 20.11
N GLN A 127 9.54 5.71 19.98
CA GLN A 127 9.58 4.24 19.99
C GLN A 127 8.88 3.58 21.20
N GLU A 128 8.90 4.23 22.37
CA GLU A 128 8.27 3.72 23.60
C GLU A 128 6.85 4.26 23.80
N LYS A 129 6.39 5.21 22.99
CA LYS A 129 5.04 5.75 23.05
C LYS A 129 4.01 4.82 22.41
N PHE A 130 2.73 5.05 22.70
CA PHE A 130 1.61 4.32 22.09
C PHE A 130 0.97 5.16 20.98
N PRO A 131 0.32 4.54 19.97
CA PRO A 131 -0.26 5.25 18.83
C PRO A 131 -1.14 6.44 19.20
N ASN A 132 -1.99 6.31 20.22
CA ASN A 132 -2.93 7.36 20.62
C ASN A 132 -2.25 8.65 21.13
N SER A 133 -0.97 8.62 21.46
CA SER A 133 -0.21 9.79 21.90
C SER A 133 0.51 10.54 20.77
N LEU A 134 0.39 10.05 19.54
CA LEU A 134 1.01 10.60 18.34
C LEU A 134 0.00 11.41 17.52
N SER A 135 0.49 12.45 16.84
CA SER A 135 -0.28 13.17 15.81
C SER A 135 -0.62 12.26 14.62
N GLY A 136 -1.60 12.67 13.81
CA GLY A 136 -2.00 11.92 12.63
C GLY A 136 -0.85 11.67 11.65
N GLY A 137 0.03 12.65 11.46
CA GLY A 137 1.21 12.52 10.58
C GLY A 137 2.27 11.57 11.14
N GLU A 138 2.56 11.64 12.45
CA GLU A 138 3.48 10.71 13.11
C GLU A 138 2.96 9.26 13.04
N GLN A 139 1.66 9.06 13.26
CA GLN A 139 1.05 7.74 13.09
C GLN A 139 1.18 7.22 11.66
N GLN A 140 1.04 8.09 10.65
CA GLN A 140 1.19 7.73 9.24
C GLN A 140 2.63 7.29 8.93
N ARG A 141 3.64 8.01 9.42
CA ARG A 141 5.05 7.64 9.33
C ARG A 141 5.31 6.26 9.92
N VAL A 142 4.76 5.98 11.09
CA VAL A 142 4.86 4.65 11.74
C VAL A 142 4.17 3.56 10.92
N ALA A 143 3.00 3.85 10.33
CA ALA A 143 2.27 2.89 9.51
C ALA A 143 3.06 2.49 8.25
N ILE A 144 3.70 3.47 7.59
CA ILE A 144 4.58 3.22 6.44
C ILE A 144 5.82 2.42 6.88
N ALA A 145 6.50 2.84 7.95
CA ALA A 145 7.65 2.10 8.49
C ALA A 145 7.30 0.64 8.82
N ARG A 146 6.15 0.39 9.44
CA ARG A 146 5.65 -0.95 9.75
C ARG A 146 5.39 -1.79 8.50
N ALA A 147 4.79 -1.19 7.48
CA ALA A 147 4.50 -1.90 6.22
C ALA A 147 5.79 -2.27 5.46
N LEU A 148 6.84 -1.45 5.59
CA LEU A 148 8.14 -1.65 4.95
C LEU A 148 9.08 -2.57 5.72
N ALA A 149 8.89 -2.73 7.04
CA ALA A 149 9.79 -3.50 7.91
C ALA A 149 10.04 -4.95 7.43
N PRO A 150 9.04 -5.71 6.95
CA PRO A 150 9.25 -7.06 6.43
C PRO A 150 9.96 -7.11 5.07
N LYS A 151 10.38 -5.97 4.50
CA LYS A 151 10.95 -5.82 3.16
C LYS A 151 10.03 -6.42 2.08
N PRO A 152 8.80 -5.90 1.94
CA PRO A 152 7.86 -6.41 0.96
C PRO A 152 8.36 -6.13 -0.45
N LYS A 153 7.97 -6.99 -1.41
CA LYS A 153 8.22 -6.76 -2.85
C LYS A 153 7.31 -5.68 -3.42
N ILE A 154 6.10 -5.62 -2.89
CA ILE A 154 5.07 -4.65 -3.30
C ILE A 154 4.57 -3.93 -2.05
N LEU A 155 4.50 -2.60 -2.12
CA LEU A 155 3.80 -1.78 -1.15
C LEU A 155 2.49 -1.29 -1.76
N LEU A 156 1.38 -1.53 -1.08
CA LEU A 156 0.07 -0.97 -1.41
C LEU A 156 -0.25 0.14 -0.41
N MET A 157 -0.70 1.30 -0.91
CA MET A 157 -1.04 2.45 -0.07
C MET A 157 -2.42 2.98 -0.43
N ASP A 158 -3.30 3.07 0.58
CA ASP A 158 -4.65 3.61 0.45
C ASP A 158 -4.72 5.01 1.07
N GLU A 159 -4.83 6.06 0.23
CA GLU A 159 -4.90 7.47 0.61
C GLU A 159 -3.82 7.89 1.65
N PRO A 160 -2.52 7.58 1.41
CA PRO A 160 -1.51 7.65 2.47
C PRO A 160 -1.19 9.07 2.96
N PHE A 161 -1.55 10.10 2.20
CA PHE A 161 -1.18 11.49 2.51
C PHE A 161 -2.40 12.41 2.73
N GLY A 162 -3.61 11.93 2.49
CA GLY A 162 -4.83 12.75 2.43
C GLY A 162 -5.23 13.45 3.73
N SER A 163 -4.78 12.95 4.90
CA SER A 163 -5.13 13.52 6.22
C SER A 163 -4.06 14.42 6.82
N LEU A 164 -3.03 14.79 6.05
CA LEU A 164 -1.87 15.54 6.52
C LEU A 164 -1.96 17.01 6.13
N ASP A 165 -1.42 17.89 6.98
CA ASP A 165 -1.16 19.27 6.58
C ASP A 165 -0.08 19.33 5.49
N ARG A 166 -0.04 20.45 4.76
CA ARG A 166 0.77 20.56 3.54
C ARG A 166 2.26 20.29 3.77
N GLY A 167 2.87 20.87 4.80
CA GLY A 167 4.31 20.70 5.03
C GLY A 167 4.71 19.28 5.42
N LEU A 168 3.90 18.64 6.29
CA LEU A 168 4.11 17.25 6.66
C LEU A 168 3.87 16.29 5.48
N ARG A 169 2.91 16.60 4.62
CA ARG A 169 2.59 15.84 3.42
C ARG A 169 3.75 15.85 2.42
N GLU A 170 4.30 17.04 2.11
CA GLU A 170 5.44 17.18 1.19
C GLU A 170 6.66 16.38 1.70
N SER A 171 7.02 16.54 2.96
CA SER A 171 8.14 15.80 3.58
C SER A 171 7.93 14.29 3.55
N LEU A 172 6.72 13.80 3.88
CA LEU A 172 6.45 12.36 3.93
C LEU A 172 6.40 11.74 2.53
N ARG A 173 5.89 12.45 1.52
CA ARG A 173 5.92 12.03 0.11
C ARG A 173 7.35 11.82 -0.36
N GLU A 174 8.22 12.83 -0.14
CA GLU A 174 9.62 12.78 -0.54
C GLU A 174 10.36 11.63 0.14
N GLU A 175 10.27 11.51 1.46
CA GLU A 175 10.90 10.43 2.22
C GLU A 175 10.42 9.04 1.77
N THR A 176 9.12 8.91 1.50
CA THR A 176 8.54 7.64 1.06
C THR A 176 9.03 7.29 -0.36
N LYS A 177 9.00 8.25 -1.29
CA LYS A 177 9.45 8.04 -2.67
C LYS A 177 10.91 7.64 -2.73
N LEU A 178 11.78 8.38 -2.04
CA LEU A 178 13.21 8.08 -1.97
C LEU A 178 13.46 6.67 -1.40
N PHE A 179 12.77 6.31 -0.31
CA PHE A 179 12.92 4.97 0.29
C PHE A 179 12.51 3.86 -0.67
N LEU A 180 11.40 4.04 -1.40
CA LEU A 180 10.93 3.05 -2.38
C LEU A 180 11.93 2.87 -3.52
N GLN A 181 12.46 3.96 -4.05
CA GLN A 181 13.44 3.96 -5.14
C GLN A 181 14.78 3.34 -4.70
N GLU A 182 15.34 3.73 -3.55
CA GLU A 182 16.58 3.19 -3.01
C GLU A 182 16.53 1.67 -2.76
N ASN A 183 15.33 1.13 -2.47
CA ASN A 183 15.13 -0.29 -2.16
C ASN A 183 14.44 -1.07 -3.28
N GLU A 184 14.23 -0.46 -4.45
CA GLU A 184 13.57 -1.07 -5.62
C GLU A 184 12.21 -1.70 -5.30
N ILE A 185 11.44 -1.07 -4.40
CA ILE A 185 10.13 -1.55 -3.97
C ILE A 185 9.08 -1.08 -4.96
N THR A 186 8.36 -2.02 -5.58
CA THR A 186 7.20 -1.70 -6.41
C THR A 186 6.07 -1.13 -5.55
N CYS A 187 5.46 -0.02 -5.99
CA CYS A 187 4.39 0.62 -5.22
C CYS A 187 3.13 0.84 -6.04
N ILE A 188 1.98 0.55 -5.45
CA ILE A 188 0.67 0.90 -5.98
C ILE A 188 -0.03 1.76 -4.94
N MET A 189 -0.21 3.01 -5.27
CA MET A 189 -0.91 3.98 -4.43
C MET A 189 -2.28 4.28 -5.02
N VAL A 190 -3.31 4.30 -4.19
CA VAL A 190 -4.60 4.87 -4.59
C VAL A 190 -4.81 6.19 -3.88
N THR A 191 -5.31 7.18 -4.60
CA THR A 191 -5.58 8.51 -4.08
C THR A 191 -6.65 9.22 -4.93
N HIS A 192 -7.26 10.25 -4.38
CA HIS A 192 -8.09 11.19 -5.14
C HIS A 192 -7.34 12.50 -5.43
N ASP A 193 -6.11 12.63 -4.96
CA ASP A 193 -5.30 13.84 -5.07
C ASP A 193 -4.30 13.70 -6.23
N GLU A 194 -4.43 14.60 -7.21
CA GLU A 194 -3.58 14.61 -8.40
C GLU A 194 -2.14 15.00 -8.09
N GLU A 195 -1.91 15.93 -7.13
CA GLU A 195 -0.55 16.33 -6.75
C GLU A 195 0.23 15.17 -6.13
N ASP A 196 -0.43 14.34 -5.28
CA ASP A 196 0.20 13.14 -4.73
C ASP A 196 0.55 12.14 -5.83
N ALA A 197 -0.39 11.91 -6.75
CA ALA A 197 -0.19 10.98 -7.85
C ALA A 197 0.95 11.42 -8.76
N GLU A 198 0.99 12.70 -9.15
CA GLU A 198 2.03 13.28 -10.00
C GLU A 198 3.40 13.26 -9.36
N PHE A 199 3.50 13.60 -8.06
CA PHE A 199 4.76 13.60 -7.36
C PHE A 199 5.33 12.20 -7.19
N MET A 200 4.48 11.23 -6.81
CA MET A 200 4.92 9.89 -6.42
C MET A 200 5.26 8.99 -7.62
N SER A 201 4.53 9.08 -8.73
CA SER A 201 4.38 7.95 -9.65
C SER A 201 5.09 8.12 -10.99
N ASP A 202 5.51 6.99 -11.54
CA ASP A 202 6.03 6.86 -12.90
C ASP A 202 4.88 6.82 -13.93
N ARG A 203 3.75 6.18 -13.56
CA ARG A 203 2.50 6.15 -14.34
C ARG A 203 1.30 6.37 -13.46
N ILE A 204 0.30 7.02 -14.03
CA ILE A 204 -0.97 7.31 -13.36
C ILE A 204 -2.10 6.64 -14.15
N PHE A 205 -3.01 6.02 -13.44
CA PHE A 205 -4.22 5.40 -13.98
C PHE A 205 -5.46 6.07 -13.37
N LEU A 206 -6.56 6.06 -14.11
CA LEU A 206 -7.87 6.50 -13.63
C LEU A 206 -8.81 5.30 -13.50
N LEU A 207 -9.36 5.09 -12.32
CA LEU A 207 -10.38 4.07 -12.05
C LEU A 207 -11.76 4.70 -12.03
N GLU A 208 -12.52 4.45 -13.08
CA GLU A 208 -13.90 4.97 -13.24
C GLU A 208 -14.84 3.88 -13.71
N ASN A 209 -16.05 3.85 -13.17
CA ASN A 209 -17.09 2.88 -13.54
C ASN A 209 -16.62 1.40 -13.52
N GLY A 210 -15.65 1.11 -12.63
CA GLY A 210 -15.06 -0.21 -12.47
C GLY A 210 -14.01 -0.57 -13.53
N LYS A 211 -13.58 0.35 -14.39
CA LYS A 211 -12.56 0.16 -15.41
C LYS A 211 -11.32 1.00 -15.12
N LEU A 212 -10.16 0.46 -15.43
CA LEU A 212 -8.87 1.11 -15.24
C LEU A 212 -8.33 1.59 -16.61
N ASN A 213 -8.09 2.89 -16.72
CA ASN A 213 -7.54 3.51 -17.94
C ASN A 213 -6.25 4.24 -17.61
N ILE A 214 -5.34 4.36 -18.57
CA ILE A 214 -4.15 5.21 -18.42
C ILE A 214 -4.61 6.66 -18.35
N HIS A 215 -4.18 7.37 -17.32
CA HIS A 215 -4.42 8.80 -17.20
C HIS A 215 -3.36 9.54 -18.05
N GLN A 216 -3.80 10.12 -19.16
CA GLN A 216 -2.92 10.95 -20.01
C GLN A 216 -2.79 12.33 -19.35
N LYS A 217 -1.55 12.76 -19.07
CA LYS A 217 -1.28 14.19 -18.79
C LYS A 217 -1.61 15.00 -20.03
N PHE A 218 -2.47 16.00 -19.87
CA PHE A 218 -2.65 17.07 -20.85
C PHE A 218 -1.60 18.17 -20.65
#